data_99cbdf73275d456a9a7855cb94daa36f
#
_entry.id   99cbdf73275d456a9a7855cb94daa36f
#
_cell.length_a   1.000
_cell.length_b   1.000
_cell.length_c   1.000
_cell.angle_alpha   90.00
_cell.angle_beta   90.00
_cell.angle_gamma   90.00
#
_symmetry.space_group_name_H-M   'P 1'
#
loop_
_entity.id
_entity.type
_entity.pdbx_description
1 polymer ?
#
loop_
_entity_poly.entity_id
_entity_poly.type
_entity_poly.pdbx_seq_one_letter_code
_entity_poly.pdbx_strand_id
1 'polypeptide(L)'
;VSQSCNGRVCNTCNLSEDWVGYSTRYGDSAGDVSLLGKLTVQEVKAIGRHLGLPENLIEKTPSDGLCGSTDEQKLGFSYAVLDRYIREGFCEDPVIREKIDELHRRNKFKMETMEVFPSGLEELPWSEI
;
A
#
# COMPACT_ATOMS: atom_id res chain seq x y z
N VAL A 1 -22.30 2.71 -0.61
CA VAL A 1 -22.73 1.42 -0.05
C VAL A 1 -22.40 1.35 1.44
N SER A 2 -21.14 1.57 1.88
CA SER A 2 -20.77 1.44 3.31
C SER A 2 -21.66 2.27 4.24
N GLN A 3 -21.85 3.55 3.94
CA GLN A 3 -22.69 4.45 4.73
C GLN A 3 -24.15 3.99 4.81
N SER A 4 -24.75 3.50 3.70
CA SER A 4 -26.14 3.01 3.69
C SER A 4 -26.34 1.73 4.50
N CYS A 5 -25.26 1.00 4.78
CA CYS A 5 -25.27 -0.22 5.58
C CYS A 5 -24.69 -0.01 7.00
N ASN A 6 -24.43 1.23 7.41
CA ASN A 6 -23.69 1.57 8.63
C ASN A 6 -22.35 0.82 8.75
N GLY A 7 -21.71 0.57 7.61
CA GLY A 7 -20.46 -0.15 7.50
C GLY A 7 -19.25 0.77 7.40
N ARG A 8 -18.07 0.16 7.39
CA ARG A 8 -16.78 0.82 7.13
C ARG A 8 -16.14 0.20 5.90
N VAL A 9 -15.35 1.00 5.19
CA VAL A 9 -14.56 0.51 4.06
C VAL A 9 -13.24 -0.04 4.60
N CYS A 10 -12.96 -1.32 4.32
CA CYS A 10 -11.66 -1.90 4.56
C CYS A 10 -10.79 -1.68 3.32
N ASN A 11 -9.70 -0.93 3.49
CA ASN A 11 -8.65 -0.82 2.49
C ASN A 11 -7.84 -2.11 2.45
N THR A 12 -7.47 -2.56 1.26
CA THR A 12 -6.72 -3.81 1.04
C THR A 12 -5.34 -3.60 0.43
N CYS A 13 -4.89 -2.35 0.25
CA CYS A 13 -3.52 -2.06 -0.14
C CYS A 13 -2.55 -2.58 0.91
N ASN A 14 -1.44 -3.15 0.47
CA ASN A 14 -0.38 -3.63 1.33
C ASN A 14 0.81 -2.64 1.37
N LEU A 15 1.75 -2.88 2.28
CA LEU A 15 2.91 -2.00 2.47
C LEU A 15 3.76 -1.87 1.20
N SER A 16 3.92 -2.93 0.42
CA SER A 16 4.77 -2.91 -0.78
C SER A 16 4.20 -2.00 -1.86
N GLU A 17 2.87 -2.06 -2.08
CA GLU A 17 2.16 -1.16 -2.99
C GLU A 17 2.25 0.28 -2.51
N ASP A 18 1.98 0.50 -1.24
CA ASP A 18 2.02 1.82 -0.60
C ASP A 18 3.44 2.42 -0.65
N TRP A 19 4.49 1.60 -0.42
CA TRP A 19 5.88 2.05 -0.41
C TRP A 19 6.30 2.71 -1.72
N VAL A 20 5.94 2.13 -2.83
CA VAL A 20 6.24 2.66 -4.17
C VAL A 20 5.12 3.53 -4.74
N GLY A 21 4.03 3.68 -3.98
CA GLY A 21 2.85 4.48 -4.38
C GLY A 21 2.09 3.89 -5.55
N TYR A 22 2.10 2.56 -5.69
CA TYR A 22 1.33 1.82 -6.69
C TYR A 22 -0.13 1.71 -6.27
N SER A 23 -0.76 2.85 -6.12
CA SER A 23 -2.14 3.00 -5.67
C SER A 23 -2.69 4.37 -6.05
N THR A 24 -4.01 4.51 -6.06
CA THR A 24 -4.72 5.76 -6.31
C THR A 24 -5.19 6.35 -4.98
N ARG A 25 -4.66 7.50 -4.59
CA ARG A 25 -4.89 8.11 -3.26
C ARG A 25 -6.36 8.16 -2.83
N TYR A 26 -7.25 8.53 -3.75
CA TYR A 26 -8.70 8.64 -3.46
C TYR A 26 -9.52 7.55 -4.17
N GLY A 27 -8.86 6.49 -4.62
CA GLY A 27 -9.44 5.30 -5.21
C GLY A 27 -9.23 4.10 -4.31
N ASP A 28 -8.37 3.18 -4.73
CA ASP A 28 -8.04 1.94 -4.00
C ASP A 28 -7.34 2.17 -2.65
N SER A 29 -6.62 3.29 -2.47
CA SER A 29 -6.06 3.66 -1.15
C SER A 29 -7.11 4.20 -0.17
N ALA A 30 -8.33 4.51 -0.62
CA ALA A 30 -9.36 5.03 0.27
C ALA A 30 -9.92 3.95 1.18
N GLY A 31 -10.14 4.29 2.44
CA GLY A 31 -10.74 3.38 3.41
C GLY A 31 -10.82 3.98 4.80
N ASP A 32 -11.64 3.37 5.65
CA ASP A 32 -11.77 3.72 7.06
C ASP A 32 -10.77 2.94 7.93
N VAL A 33 -10.31 1.78 7.44
CA VAL A 33 -9.35 0.90 8.11
C VAL A 33 -8.48 0.20 7.07
N SER A 34 -7.19 0.05 7.35
CA SER A 34 -6.25 -0.71 6.53
C SER A 34 -5.63 -1.84 7.34
N LEU A 35 -5.99 -3.08 7.03
CA LEU A 35 -5.50 -4.26 7.74
C LEU A 35 -4.14 -4.72 7.21
N LEU A 36 -3.84 -4.48 5.94
CA LEU A 36 -2.63 -4.95 5.27
C LEU A 36 -1.55 -3.88 5.13
N GLY A 37 -1.82 -2.63 5.45
CA GLY A 37 -0.94 -1.48 5.20
C GLY A 37 0.43 -1.51 5.91
N LYS A 38 0.67 -2.47 6.81
CA LYS A 38 1.97 -2.70 7.44
C LYS A 38 2.61 -4.04 7.04
N LEU A 39 1.99 -4.78 6.15
CA LEU A 39 2.43 -6.10 5.70
C LEU A 39 2.91 -6.01 4.25
N THR A 40 4.06 -6.59 3.96
CA THR A 40 4.56 -6.72 2.59
C THR A 40 3.78 -7.81 1.83
N VAL A 41 3.93 -7.86 0.51
CA VAL A 41 3.28 -8.88 -0.33
C VAL A 41 3.61 -10.30 0.15
N GLN A 42 4.88 -10.57 0.47
CA GLN A 42 5.30 -11.90 0.94
C GLN A 42 4.68 -12.25 2.30
N GLU A 43 4.55 -11.28 3.19
CA GLU A 43 3.91 -11.46 4.49
C GLU A 43 2.40 -11.70 4.35
N VAL A 44 1.73 -10.98 3.47
CA VAL A 44 0.30 -11.21 3.15
C VAL A 44 0.09 -12.62 2.60
N LYS A 45 0.96 -13.09 1.69
CA LYS A 45 0.92 -14.45 1.17
C LYS A 45 1.13 -15.50 2.29
N ALA A 46 2.08 -15.25 3.19
CA ALA A 46 2.34 -16.14 4.32
C ALA A 46 1.13 -16.23 5.26
N ILE A 47 0.48 -15.10 5.55
CA ILE A 47 -0.75 -15.06 6.35
C ILE A 47 -1.88 -15.80 5.62
N GLY A 48 -2.04 -15.61 4.31
CA GLY A 48 -3.03 -16.32 3.51
C GLY A 48 -2.88 -17.85 3.62
N ARG A 49 -1.64 -18.36 3.54
CA ARG A 49 -1.35 -19.79 3.74
C ARG A 49 -1.67 -20.27 5.15
N HIS A 50 -1.30 -19.47 6.15
CA HIS A 50 -1.62 -19.79 7.55
C HIS A 50 -3.13 -19.88 7.80
N LEU A 51 -3.91 -19.03 7.14
CA LEU A 51 -5.36 -19.05 7.21
C LEU A 51 -6.03 -20.13 6.34
N GLY A 52 -5.24 -20.91 5.59
CA GLY A 52 -5.74 -21.98 4.73
C GLY A 52 -6.45 -21.50 3.47
N LEU A 53 -6.11 -20.32 2.96
CA LEU A 53 -6.65 -19.86 1.68
C LEU A 53 -6.16 -20.73 0.53
N PRO A 54 -6.96 -20.92 -0.53
CA PRO A 54 -6.55 -21.68 -1.72
C PRO A 54 -5.29 -21.08 -2.37
N GLU A 55 -4.34 -21.94 -2.72
CA GLU A 55 -3.04 -21.51 -3.28
C GLU A 55 -3.17 -20.71 -4.58
N ASN A 56 -4.17 -21.00 -5.39
CA ASN A 56 -4.47 -20.23 -6.61
C ASN A 56 -4.89 -18.78 -6.35
N LEU A 57 -5.39 -18.46 -5.15
CA LEU A 57 -5.66 -17.09 -4.75
C LEU A 57 -4.40 -16.42 -4.19
N ILE A 58 -3.60 -17.15 -3.43
CA ILE A 58 -2.35 -16.65 -2.82
C ILE A 58 -1.31 -16.34 -3.90
N GLU A 59 -1.15 -17.23 -4.87
CA GLU A 59 -0.17 -17.08 -5.96
C GLU A 59 -0.73 -16.39 -7.21
N LYS A 60 -1.92 -15.82 -7.10
CA LYS A 60 -2.45 -15.00 -8.19
C LYS A 60 -1.48 -13.87 -8.51
N THR A 61 -1.08 -13.77 -9.77
CA THR A 61 -0.16 -12.71 -10.22
C THR A 61 -0.78 -11.34 -9.98
N PRO A 62 -0.10 -10.43 -9.26
CA PRO A 62 -0.56 -9.08 -9.03
C PRO A 62 -0.76 -8.31 -10.34
N SER A 63 -1.93 -7.74 -10.51
CA SER A 63 -2.30 -7.00 -11.73
C SER A 63 -3.50 -6.10 -11.43
N ASP A 64 -3.50 -4.90 -12.01
CA ASP A 64 -4.64 -3.98 -11.95
C ASP A 64 -5.84 -4.45 -12.81
N GLY A 65 -5.64 -5.48 -13.65
CA GLY A 65 -6.68 -6.01 -14.52
C GLY A 65 -7.05 -5.09 -15.71
N LEU A 66 -6.40 -3.96 -15.89
CA LEU A 66 -6.78 -2.94 -16.87
C LEU A 66 -5.95 -3.01 -18.17
N CYS A 67 -4.66 -3.30 -18.07
CA CYS A 67 -3.71 -3.12 -19.18
C CYS A 67 -3.07 -4.42 -19.67
N GLY A 68 -3.46 -5.59 -19.17
CA GLY A 68 -2.86 -6.87 -19.53
C GLY A 68 -1.41 -7.10 -19.09
N SER A 69 -0.80 -6.12 -18.39
CA SER A 69 0.55 -6.23 -17.83
C SER A 69 0.46 -6.48 -16.34
N THR A 70 1.47 -7.18 -15.79
CA THR A 70 1.58 -7.38 -14.34
C THR A 70 2.15 -6.13 -13.67
N ASP A 71 1.93 -6.00 -12.36
CA ASP A 71 2.47 -4.89 -11.57
C ASP A 71 4.00 -4.89 -11.62
N GLU A 72 4.65 -6.05 -11.48
CA GLU A 72 6.10 -6.19 -11.55
C GLU A 72 6.67 -5.78 -12.92
N GLN A 73 5.95 -6.07 -14.01
CA GLN A 73 6.35 -5.59 -15.34
C GLN A 73 6.31 -4.05 -15.45
N LYS A 74 5.33 -3.42 -14.83
CA LYS A 74 5.22 -1.95 -14.82
C LYS A 74 6.25 -1.32 -13.89
N LEU A 75 6.48 -1.91 -12.74
CA LEU A 75 7.48 -1.45 -11.77
C LEU A 75 8.90 -1.70 -12.26
N GLY A 76 9.14 -2.81 -13.01
CA GLY A 76 10.44 -3.22 -13.50
C GLY A 76 11.31 -3.93 -12.45
N PHE A 77 10.72 -4.39 -11.36
CA PHE A 77 11.32 -5.24 -10.33
C PHE A 77 10.23 -6.06 -9.66
N SER A 78 10.63 -7.15 -8.99
CA SER A 78 9.68 -8.02 -8.31
C SER A 78 9.33 -7.53 -6.91
N TYR A 79 8.14 -7.90 -6.43
CA TYR A 79 7.76 -7.65 -5.04
C TYR A 79 8.71 -8.34 -4.05
N ALA A 80 9.29 -9.48 -4.39
CA ALA A 80 10.27 -10.15 -3.52
C ALA A 80 11.52 -9.27 -3.27
N VAL A 81 12.01 -8.57 -4.30
CA VAL A 81 13.13 -7.62 -4.18
C VAL A 81 12.72 -6.40 -3.35
N LEU A 82 11.54 -5.85 -3.63
CA LEU A 82 11.00 -4.71 -2.90
C LEU A 82 10.80 -5.03 -1.41
N ASP A 83 10.17 -6.15 -1.09
CA ASP A 83 9.88 -6.58 0.28
C ASP A 83 11.15 -6.76 1.10
N ARG A 84 12.18 -7.37 0.49
CA ARG A 84 13.48 -7.49 1.12
C ARG A 84 14.13 -6.13 1.36
N TYR A 85 14.02 -5.23 0.40
CA TYR A 85 14.54 -3.87 0.58
C TYR A 85 13.80 -3.12 1.70
N ILE A 86 12.48 -3.24 1.78
CA ILE A 86 11.67 -2.62 2.85
C ILE A 86 12.07 -3.15 4.24
N ARG A 87 12.30 -4.46 4.37
CA ARG A 87 12.56 -5.11 5.67
C ARG A 87 14.02 -5.10 6.10
N GLU A 88 14.94 -5.26 5.16
CA GLU A 88 16.36 -5.47 5.43
C GLU A 88 17.24 -4.31 4.96
N GLY A 89 16.70 -3.37 4.16
CA GLY A 89 17.50 -2.32 3.51
C GLY A 89 18.42 -2.85 2.42
N PHE A 90 18.23 -4.11 1.98
CA PHE A 90 19.10 -4.77 1.03
C PHE A 90 18.47 -4.88 -0.35
N CYS A 91 19.16 -4.36 -1.37
CA CYS A 91 18.87 -4.56 -2.78
C CYS A 91 20.20 -4.78 -3.51
N GLU A 92 20.30 -5.90 -4.24
CA GLU A 92 21.53 -6.30 -4.92
C GLU A 92 21.86 -5.38 -6.10
N ASP A 93 20.83 -5.01 -6.86
CA ASP A 93 20.97 -4.12 -8.02
C ASP A 93 20.83 -2.65 -7.61
N PRO A 94 21.89 -1.84 -7.73
CA PRO A 94 21.86 -0.42 -7.37
C PRO A 94 20.88 0.39 -8.23
N VAL A 95 20.62 0.01 -9.48
CA VAL A 95 19.67 0.68 -10.37
C VAL A 95 18.23 0.46 -9.89
N ILE A 96 17.93 -0.77 -9.51
CA ILE A 96 16.61 -1.11 -8.93
C ILE A 96 16.42 -0.37 -7.61
N ARG A 97 17.44 -0.36 -6.75
CA ARG A 97 17.40 0.36 -5.48
C ARG A 97 17.08 1.84 -5.67
N GLU A 98 17.82 2.52 -6.57
CA GLU A 98 17.59 3.95 -6.85
C GLU A 98 16.16 4.19 -7.36
N LYS A 99 15.66 3.30 -8.21
CA LYS A 99 14.29 3.36 -8.72
C LYS A 99 13.24 3.22 -7.60
N ILE A 100 13.44 2.30 -6.66
CA ILE A 100 12.57 2.11 -5.49
C ILE A 100 12.57 3.39 -4.64
N ASP A 101 13.75 3.93 -4.35
CA ASP A 101 13.90 5.15 -3.54
C ASP A 101 13.25 6.36 -4.21
N GLU A 102 13.35 6.49 -5.52
CA GLU A 102 12.70 7.56 -6.27
C GLU A 102 11.17 7.41 -6.23
N LEU A 103 10.66 6.21 -6.48
CA LEU A 103 9.22 5.94 -6.41
C LEU A 103 8.68 6.23 -5.01
N HIS A 104 9.36 5.79 -3.96
CA HIS A 104 8.99 6.06 -2.58
C HIS A 104 8.92 7.58 -2.31
N ARG A 105 9.99 8.30 -2.59
CA ARG A 105 10.08 9.75 -2.36
C ARG A 105 8.99 10.52 -3.11
N ARG A 106 8.78 10.18 -4.39
CA ARG A 106 7.79 10.85 -5.25
C ARG A 106 6.35 10.60 -4.80
N ASN A 107 6.06 9.42 -4.27
CA ASN A 107 4.70 9.01 -3.93
C ASN A 107 4.39 9.07 -2.42
N LYS A 108 5.36 9.43 -1.58
CA LYS A 108 5.22 9.49 -0.12
C LYS A 108 3.99 10.29 0.32
N PHE A 109 3.69 11.39 -0.39
CA PHE A 109 2.52 12.23 -0.10
C PHE A 109 1.18 11.48 -0.14
N LYS A 110 1.11 10.34 -0.85
CA LYS A 110 -0.12 9.53 -0.92
C LYS A 110 -0.44 8.86 0.42
N MET A 111 0.60 8.61 1.24
CA MET A 111 0.52 7.98 2.54
C MET A 111 0.41 8.97 3.70
N GLU A 112 0.57 10.25 3.40
CA GLU A 112 0.49 11.32 4.40
C GLU A 112 -0.95 11.84 4.50
N THR A 113 -1.29 12.36 5.66
CA THR A 113 -2.55 13.09 5.83
C THR A 113 -2.57 14.30 4.92
N MET A 114 -3.77 14.75 4.55
CA MET A 114 -3.94 15.97 3.78
C MET A 114 -3.38 17.16 4.57
N GLU A 115 -2.53 17.96 3.91
CA GLU A 115 -2.04 19.20 4.52
C GLU A 115 -3.20 20.16 4.79
N VAL A 116 -3.15 20.77 5.96
CA VAL A 116 -4.17 21.74 6.39
C VAL A 116 -3.52 23.12 6.50
N PHE A 117 -4.22 24.12 5.98
CA PHE A 117 -3.78 25.51 6.13
C PHE A 117 -3.77 25.89 7.63
N PRO A 118 -2.63 26.37 8.17
CA PRO A 118 -2.54 26.79 9.57
C PRO A 118 -3.32 28.09 9.76
N SER A 119 -4.51 28.02 10.31
CA SER A 119 -5.38 29.19 10.50
C SER A 119 -4.88 30.17 11.56
N GLY A 120 -4.03 29.69 12.49
CA GLY A 120 -3.60 30.43 13.68
C GLY A 120 -4.73 30.67 14.70
N LEU A 121 -5.88 30.05 14.52
CA LEU A 121 -6.98 30.08 15.45
C LEU A 121 -6.88 28.91 16.42
N GLU A 122 -7.27 29.15 17.68
CA GLU A 122 -7.35 28.08 18.68
C GLU A 122 -8.54 27.17 18.37
N GLU A 123 -8.33 25.86 18.52
CA GLU A 123 -9.35 24.83 18.36
C GLU A 123 -9.64 24.20 19.73
N LEU A 124 -10.89 23.89 19.98
CA LEU A 124 -11.25 23.11 21.17
C LEU A 124 -10.73 21.67 21.02
N PRO A 125 -10.13 21.11 22.07
CA PRO A 125 -9.71 19.70 22.03
C PRO A 125 -10.93 18.79 21.87
N TRP A 126 -10.79 17.78 21.02
CA TRP A 126 -11.87 16.80 20.77
C TRP A 126 -12.41 16.12 22.03
N SER A 127 -11.59 16.08 23.10
CA SER A 127 -12.00 15.56 24.42
C SER A 127 -13.00 16.44 25.15
N GLU A 128 -13.25 17.66 24.70
CA GLU A 128 -14.19 18.63 25.32
C GLU A 128 -15.50 18.75 24.57
N ILE A 129 -15.67 18.02 23.45
CA ILE A 129 -16.87 17.97 22.63
C ILE A 129 -17.60 16.63 22.87
#